data_0203ef5a02312eb868ff5cc62474ee14
#
_entry.id   0203ef5a02312eb868ff5cc62474ee14
#
_cell.length_a   1.000
_cell.length_b   1.000
_cell.length_c   1.000
_cell.angle_alpha   90.00
_cell.angle_beta   90.00
_cell.angle_gamma   90.00
#
_symmetry.space_group_name_H-M   'P 1'
#
loop_
_entity.id
_entity.type
_entity.pdbx_description
1 polymer ?
#
loop_
_entity_poly.entity_id
_entity_poly.type
_entity_poly.pdbx_seq_one_letter_code
_entity_poly.pdbx_strand_id
1 'polypeptide(L)'
;MAPFTRFVAAALLVAAALWKSAPAYACEPIDAGAPSVAGATSKDSAGRAVALISINGQGPFRFIIDTGANRSVLSRALAARLGLVPSGEDVVHSIDGAETAKLVNIESLSFGTLRLSRGDTPVLDSPMLDGEHGLLGVDGMAGRLLHVDFTKKCVEIYESAAQMPMPDWQSVPARMRFGSLLMVAGEIMGVHVNVLIDTGSNISLGNEHFRDALRRVAARSVEFHDGRAFTSGRPIVLPQSVWTPRLRIGHTSVDHVNAYIGDFHIFDFWGLQDEPTLLIGMDVLARSDEMAIDYEQGIVYFRKRPRGNWRDMRPRV
;
A
#
# COMPACT_ATOMS: atom_id res chain seq x y z
N MET A 1 49.60 70.24 -14.93
CA MET A 1 49.74 68.90 -15.60
C MET A 1 49.38 67.89 -14.55
N ALA A 2 48.19 67.36 -14.63
CA ALA A 2 47.70 66.29 -13.74
C ALA A 2 47.37 65.03 -14.59
N PRO A 3 47.75 63.83 -14.19
CA PRO A 3 47.49 62.63 -14.99
C PRO A 3 46.08 62.05 -14.70
N PHE A 4 45.39 61.73 -15.78
CA PHE A 4 44.14 61.01 -15.80
C PHE A 4 44.33 59.57 -15.40
N THR A 5 43.69 59.14 -14.28
CA THR A 5 43.62 57.74 -13.90
C THR A 5 42.35 57.09 -14.50
N ARG A 6 42.55 56.16 -15.43
CA ARG A 6 41.45 55.37 -16.02
C ARG A 6 41.06 54.24 -15.06
N PHE A 7 39.83 54.29 -14.57
CA PHE A 7 39.17 53.12 -13.88
C PHE A 7 38.63 52.16 -14.94
N VAL A 8 39.17 50.96 -14.97
CA VAL A 8 38.61 49.83 -15.72
C VAL A 8 37.62 49.13 -14.80
N ALA A 9 36.33 49.22 -15.09
CA ALA A 9 35.28 48.49 -14.40
C ALA A 9 35.25 47.05 -14.98
N ALA A 10 35.68 46.06 -14.19
CA ALA A 10 35.53 44.66 -14.51
C ALA A 10 34.08 44.24 -14.17
N ALA A 11 33.28 43.99 -15.18
CA ALA A 11 31.94 43.41 -15.05
C ALA A 11 32.09 41.87 -14.79
N LEU A 12 31.87 41.44 -13.55
CA LEU A 12 31.74 40.05 -13.19
C LEU A 12 30.35 39.53 -13.64
N LEU A 13 30.32 38.81 -14.75
CA LEU A 13 29.16 38.00 -15.18
C LEU A 13 29.06 36.78 -14.26
N VAL A 14 28.17 36.84 -13.26
CA VAL A 14 27.77 35.65 -12.50
C VAL A 14 26.76 34.88 -13.36
N ALA A 15 27.26 33.86 -14.03
CA ALA A 15 26.41 32.86 -14.68
C ALA A 15 25.75 32.02 -13.58
N ALA A 16 24.51 32.35 -13.24
CA ALA A 16 23.66 31.51 -12.40
C ALA A 16 23.35 30.23 -13.20
N ALA A 17 24.11 29.19 -12.96
CA ALA A 17 23.78 27.86 -13.42
C ALA A 17 22.51 27.42 -12.67
N LEU A 18 21.37 27.48 -13.37
CA LEU A 18 20.13 26.83 -12.96
C LEU A 18 20.37 25.32 -13.01
N TRP A 19 20.90 24.78 -11.94
CA TRP A 19 20.84 23.35 -11.71
C TRP A 19 19.34 23.00 -11.55
N LYS A 20 18.73 22.53 -12.64
CA LYS A 20 17.53 21.73 -12.54
C LYS A 20 17.95 20.47 -11.77
N SER A 21 17.74 20.49 -10.47
CA SER A 21 17.80 19.24 -9.70
C SER A 21 16.72 18.34 -10.30
N ALA A 22 17.14 17.34 -11.08
CA ALA A 22 16.27 16.24 -11.44
C ALA A 22 15.73 15.66 -10.11
N PRO A 23 14.44 15.32 -10.02
CA PRO A 23 13.92 14.66 -8.84
C PRO A 23 14.74 13.38 -8.63
N ALA A 24 15.37 13.26 -7.48
CA ALA A 24 16.37 12.25 -7.18
C ALA A 24 15.82 10.80 -7.13
N TYR A 25 14.53 10.59 -7.40
CA TYR A 25 13.85 9.28 -7.34
C TYR A 25 12.67 9.28 -8.33
N ALA A 26 12.95 9.15 -9.62
CA ALA A 26 11.92 8.75 -10.56
C ALA A 26 11.91 7.22 -10.61
N CYS A 27 10.73 6.60 -10.49
CA CYS A 27 10.54 5.23 -10.92
C CYS A 27 10.95 5.11 -12.39
N GLU A 28 11.32 3.95 -12.88
CA GLU A 28 11.31 3.76 -14.33
C GLU A 28 9.85 3.78 -14.76
N PRO A 29 9.48 4.72 -15.65
CA PRO A 29 8.10 4.78 -16.15
C PRO A 29 7.69 3.42 -16.69
N ILE A 30 6.54 2.94 -16.27
CA ILE A 30 5.91 1.81 -16.96
C ILE A 30 5.36 2.32 -18.29
N ASP A 31 5.21 1.44 -19.30
CA ASP A 31 4.70 1.81 -20.64
C ASP A 31 3.22 2.28 -20.63
N ALA A 32 2.79 2.93 -19.55
CA ALA A 32 1.47 3.52 -19.36
C ALA A 32 1.40 5.01 -19.76
N GLY A 33 2.48 5.53 -20.33
CA GLY A 33 2.62 6.98 -20.60
C GLY A 33 3.29 7.72 -19.44
N ALA A 34 3.13 9.04 -19.39
CA ALA A 34 3.64 9.84 -18.29
C ALA A 34 2.76 9.69 -17.05
N PRO A 35 3.32 9.49 -15.85
CA PRO A 35 2.53 9.47 -14.63
C PRO A 35 1.91 10.83 -14.34
N SER A 36 0.68 10.84 -13.79
CA SER A 36 0.05 12.06 -13.26
C SER A 36 0.87 12.61 -12.09
N VAL A 37 1.48 11.73 -11.33
CA VAL A 37 2.41 12.06 -10.24
C VAL A 37 3.33 10.88 -9.96
N ALA A 38 4.57 11.19 -9.58
CA ALA A 38 5.56 10.22 -9.11
C ALA A 38 6.23 10.73 -7.82
N GLY A 39 6.58 9.83 -6.93
CA GLY A 39 7.27 10.17 -5.69
C GLY A 39 8.04 9.01 -5.08
N ALA A 40 9.08 9.36 -4.33
CA ALA A 40 9.81 8.39 -3.53
C ALA A 40 8.94 7.85 -2.40
N THR A 41 9.10 6.56 -2.11
CA THR A 41 8.58 5.96 -0.88
C THR A 41 9.71 5.66 0.10
N SER A 42 9.37 5.60 1.36
CA SER A 42 10.20 5.02 2.41
C SER A 42 9.49 3.80 2.98
N LYS A 43 10.12 3.12 3.92
CA LYS A 43 9.44 2.10 4.72
C LYS A 43 9.22 2.65 6.12
N ASP A 44 8.11 2.25 6.72
CA ASP A 44 7.92 2.39 8.17
C ASP A 44 8.68 1.28 8.93
N SER A 45 8.53 1.23 10.24
CA SER A 45 9.20 0.21 11.09
C SER A 45 8.70 -1.21 10.79
N ALA A 46 7.48 -1.36 10.29
CA ALA A 46 6.85 -2.62 9.93
C ALA A 46 7.13 -3.05 8.46
N GLY A 47 7.85 -2.24 7.68
CA GLY A 47 8.21 -2.53 6.29
C GLY A 47 7.17 -2.13 5.24
N ARG A 48 6.10 -1.41 5.64
CA ARG A 48 5.06 -0.92 4.74
C ARG A 48 5.55 0.28 3.94
N ALA A 49 4.98 0.50 2.75
CA ALA A 49 5.34 1.62 1.89
C ALA A 49 4.73 2.93 2.41
N VAL A 50 5.55 3.98 2.50
CA VAL A 50 5.15 5.30 3.00
C VAL A 50 5.42 6.35 1.93
N ALA A 51 4.38 7.13 1.58
CA ALA A 51 4.45 8.27 0.69
C ALA A 51 4.42 9.60 1.44
N LEU A 52 4.86 10.67 0.78
CA LEU A 52 4.82 12.03 1.30
C LEU A 52 3.57 12.74 0.77
N ILE A 53 2.66 13.08 1.67
CA ILE A 53 1.33 13.63 1.38
C ILE A 53 1.25 15.06 1.92
N SER A 54 0.49 15.90 1.23
CA SER A 54 0.12 17.25 1.71
C SER A 54 -1.36 17.29 2.09
N ILE A 55 -1.67 17.93 3.21
CA ILE A 55 -3.04 18.20 3.67
C ILE A 55 -3.26 19.71 3.67
N ASN A 56 -4.28 20.18 2.94
CA ASN A 56 -4.60 21.60 2.80
C ASN A 56 -3.39 22.44 2.39
N GLY A 57 -2.55 21.91 1.50
CA GLY A 57 -1.31 22.54 1.04
C GLY A 57 -0.16 22.54 2.04
N GLN A 58 -0.34 21.99 3.24
CA GLN A 58 0.71 21.85 4.25
C GLN A 58 1.34 20.46 4.18
N GLY A 59 2.62 20.35 4.50
CA GLY A 59 3.36 19.08 4.49
C GLY A 59 4.83 19.27 4.11
N PRO A 60 5.54 18.20 3.71
CA PRO A 60 5.06 16.84 3.52
C PRO A 60 4.84 16.07 4.83
N PHE A 61 3.80 15.24 4.85
CA PHE A 61 3.47 14.32 5.93
C PHE A 61 3.63 12.88 5.45
N ARG A 62 4.06 11.99 6.33
CA ARG A 62 4.30 10.58 6.02
C ARG A 62 3.01 9.79 6.17
N PHE A 63 2.56 9.14 5.09
CA PHE A 63 1.34 8.33 5.04
C PHE A 63 1.66 6.94 4.53
N ILE A 64 1.17 5.90 5.22
CA ILE A 64 1.24 4.53 4.76
C ILE A 64 0.31 4.38 3.55
N ILE A 65 0.81 3.81 2.46
CA ILE A 65 -0.02 3.45 1.30
C ILE A 65 -0.76 2.17 1.65
N ASP A 66 -2.09 2.26 1.73
CA ASP A 66 -2.94 1.19 2.24
C ASP A 66 -4.04 0.84 1.23
N THR A 67 -3.79 -0.23 0.46
CA THR A 67 -4.77 -0.76 -0.52
C THR A 67 -5.89 -1.57 0.13
N GLY A 68 -5.78 -1.88 1.43
CA GLY A 68 -6.81 -2.50 2.25
C GLY A 68 -7.76 -1.49 2.93
N ALA A 69 -7.47 -0.19 2.83
CA ALA A 69 -8.32 0.87 3.38
C ALA A 69 -9.12 1.56 2.27
N ASN A 70 -10.44 1.55 2.37
CA ASN A 70 -11.32 2.24 1.41
C ASN A 70 -11.38 3.77 1.60
N ARG A 71 -10.83 4.30 2.69
CA ARG A 71 -10.72 5.74 3.00
C ARG A 71 -9.38 6.07 3.62
N SER A 72 -8.88 7.25 3.26
CA SER A 72 -7.71 7.84 3.91
C SER A 72 -8.03 8.27 5.34
N VAL A 73 -7.03 8.24 6.22
CA VAL A 73 -7.17 8.50 7.65
C VAL A 73 -6.04 9.40 8.12
N LEU A 74 -6.34 10.35 9.01
CA LEU A 74 -5.34 11.17 9.69
C LEU A 74 -5.04 10.63 11.10
N SER A 75 -3.80 10.77 11.54
CA SER A 75 -3.50 10.57 12.96
C SER A 75 -4.06 11.72 13.79
N ARG A 76 -4.44 11.44 15.04
CA ARG A 76 -4.88 12.48 15.98
C ARG A 76 -3.82 13.58 16.15
N ALA A 77 -2.55 13.19 16.19
CA ALA A 77 -1.45 14.14 16.31
C ALA A 77 -1.37 15.09 15.11
N LEU A 78 -1.57 14.59 13.89
CA LEU A 78 -1.59 15.42 12.68
C LEU A 78 -2.81 16.35 12.65
N ALA A 79 -4.00 15.83 12.97
CA ALA A 79 -5.23 16.64 13.00
C ALA A 79 -5.09 17.80 14.00
N ALA A 80 -4.56 17.54 15.21
CA ALA A 80 -4.28 18.57 16.20
C ALA A 80 -3.23 19.58 15.73
N ARG A 81 -2.13 19.11 15.12
CA ARG A 81 -1.06 19.98 14.57
C ARG A 81 -1.58 20.92 13.49
N LEU A 82 -2.53 20.48 12.68
CA LEU A 82 -3.15 21.27 11.62
C LEU A 82 -4.31 22.13 12.12
N GLY A 83 -4.66 22.07 13.40
CA GLY A 83 -5.77 22.83 13.98
C GLY A 83 -7.14 22.42 13.40
N LEU A 84 -7.28 21.17 12.92
CA LEU A 84 -8.53 20.70 12.34
C LEU A 84 -9.57 20.47 13.43
N VAL A 85 -10.76 21.03 13.23
CA VAL A 85 -11.88 20.95 14.17
C VAL A 85 -12.76 19.75 13.78
N PRO A 86 -13.20 18.93 14.74
CA PRO A 86 -14.13 17.84 14.46
C PRO A 86 -15.42 18.34 13.79
N SER A 87 -15.80 17.70 12.68
CA SER A 87 -17.01 17.98 11.90
C SER A 87 -18.12 16.96 12.15
N GLY A 88 -17.80 15.81 12.75
CA GLY A 88 -18.73 14.72 13.01
C GLY A 88 -18.05 13.51 13.59
N GLU A 89 -18.74 12.39 13.50
CA GLU A 89 -18.25 11.06 13.88
C GLU A 89 -18.68 10.03 12.84
N ASP A 90 -17.89 8.97 12.69
CA ASP A 90 -18.21 7.81 11.85
C ASP A 90 -17.62 6.55 12.46
N VAL A 91 -18.13 5.39 12.06
CA VAL A 91 -17.59 4.11 12.50
C VAL A 91 -16.52 3.65 11.52
N VAL A 92 -15.33 3.39 12.02
CA VAL A 92 -14.21 2.82 11.26
C VAL A 92 -14.04 1.36 11.65
N HIS A 93 -14.08 0.49 10.64
CA HIS A 93 -13.84 -0.94 10.80
C HIS A 93 -12.38 -1.25 10.48
N SER A 94 -11.77 -2.05 11.33
CA SER A 94 -10.38 -2.51 11.22
C SER A 94 -10.29 -4.03 11.35
N ILE A 95 -9.10 -4.58 11.29
CA ILE A 95 -8.87 -6.02 11.42
C ILE A 95 -9.42 -6.57 12.75
N ASP A 96 -9.29 -5.81 13.82
CA ASP A 96 -9.57 -6.24 15.19
C ASP A 96 -10.90 -5.72 15.76
N GLY A 97 -11.65 -4.94 14.99
CA GLY A 97 -12.95 -4.44 15.46
C GLY A 97 -13.42 -3.16 14.76
N ALA A 98 -14.45 -2.57 15.37
CA ALA A 98 -14.99 -1.30 14.97
C ALA A 98 -14.82 -0.26 16.07
N GLU A 99 -14.46 0.96 15.69
CA GLU A 99 -14.34 2.08 16.63
C GLU A 99 -15.02 3.34 16.07
N THR A 100 -15.55 4.17 16.96
CA THR A 100 -16.06 5.49 16.56
C THR A 100 -14.91 6.47 16.43
N ALA A 101 -14.68 6.96 15.22
CA ALA A 101 -13.67 7.96 14.91
C ALA A 101 -14.29 9.34 14.78
N LYS A 102 -13.59 10.37 15.24
CA LYS A 102 -13.94 11.77 14.91
C LYS A 102 -13.66 12.00 13.44
N LEU A 103 -14.53 12.78 12.79
CA LEU A 103 -14.30 13.28 11.44
C LEU A 103 -13.75 14.69 11.50
N VAL A 104 -12.86 15.03 10.58
CA VAL A 104 -12.42 16.41 10.31
C VAL A 104 -12.59 16.70 8.83
N ASN A 105 -13.01 17.92 8.50
CA ASN A 105 -13.13 18.31 7.11
C ASN A 105 -11.81 18.82 6.57
N ILE A 106 -11.31 18.25 5.47
CA ILE A 106 -10.11 18.70 4.77
C ILE A 106 -10.47 19.22 3.38
N GLU A 107 -9.82 20.29 2.96
CA GLU A 107 -9.99 20.86 1.62
C GLU A 107 -9.27 20.03 0.56
N SER A 108 -8.13 19.42 0.93
CA SER A 108 -7.38 18.55 0.05
C SER A 108 -6.44 17.60 0.80
N LEU A 109 -6.38 16.37 0.30
CA LEU A 109 -5.30 15.42 0.50
C LEU A 109 -4.62 15.23 -0.86
N SER A 110 -3.32 15.53 -0.94
CA SER A 110 -2.62 15.54 -2.23
C SER A 110 -1.29 14.79 -2.16
N PHE A 111 -0.99 14.05 -3.23
CA PHE A 111 0.32 13.46 -3.47
C PHE A 111 1.01 14.26 -4.59
N GLY A 112 2.09 14.96 -4.27
CA GLY A 112 2.68 15.95 -5.18
C GLY A 112 1.64 16.99 -5.63
N THR A 113 1.44 17.13 -6.93
CA THR A 113 0.45 18.04 -7.52
C THR A 113 -0.95 17.41 -7.67
N LEU A 114 -1.07 16.10 -7.49
CA LEU A 114 -2.32 15.38 -7.67
C LEU A 114 -3.17 15.42 -6.41
N ARG A 115 -4.38 16.00 -6.52
CA ARG A 115 -5.39 15.92 -5.46
C ARG A 115 -6.06 14.54 -5.51
N LEU A 116 -5.98 13.82 -4.40
CA LEU A 116 -6.55 12.47 -4.26
C LEU A 116 -7.93 12.51 -3.61
N SER A 117 -8.07 13.19 -2.48
CA SER A 117 -9.35 13.27 -1.79
C SER A 117 -9.59 14.62 -1.11
N ARG A 118 -10.82 14.83 -0.62
CA ARG A 118 -11.27 15.98 0.16
C ARG A 118 -12.52 15.63 0.96
N GLY A 119 -12.86 16.44 1.94
CA GLY A 119 -14.09 16.31 2.74
C GLY A 119 -13.85 15.66 4.09
N ASP A 120 -14.87 15.01 4.62
CA ASP A 120 -14.82 14.44 5.96
C ASP A 120 -13.88 13.23 5.98
N THR A 121 -12.85 13.33 6.81
CA THR A 121 -11.75 12.37 6.92
C THR A 121 -11.67 11.87 8.35
N PRO A 122 -11.65 10.55 8.57
CA PRO A 122 -11.54 9.98 9.92
C PRO A 122 -10.19 10.32 10.56
N VAL A 123 -10.24 10.52 11.87
CA VAL A 123 -9.07 10.73 12.72
C VAL A 123 -8.94 9.55 13.68
N LEU A 124 -7.85 8.82 13.58
CA LEU A 124 -7.57 7.67 14.43
C LEU A 124 -6.41 7.97 15.40
N ASP A 125 -6.52 7.38 16.58
CA ASP A 125 -5.43 7.27 17.54
C ASP A 125 -5.05 5.80 17.65
N SER A 126 -4.59 5.28 16.53
CA SER A 126 -4.33 3.85 16.38
C SER A 126 -2.83 3.58 16.32
N PRO A 127 -2.34 2.64 17.14
CA PRO A 127 -1.00 2.13 17.00
C PRO A 127 -0.70 1.51 15.60
N MET A 128 -1.72 1.16 14.82
CA MET A 128 -1.54 0.76 13.41
C MET A 128 -0.80 1.81 12.58
N LEU A 129 -0.89 3.09 12.97
CA LEU A 129 -0.16 4.16 12.30
C LEU A 129 1.35 4.12 12.56
N ASP A 130 1.79 3.42 13.62
CA ASP A 130 3.22 3.22 13.95
C ASP A 130 4.05 4.53 13.95
N GLY A 131 3.45 5.62 14.44
CA GLY A 131 4.06 6.95 14.45
C GLY A 131 3.94 7.71 13.13
N GLU A 132 3.36 7.13 12.08
CA GLU A 132 3.10 7.81 10.83
C GLU A 132 1.92 8.80 10.96
N HIS A 133 1.82 9.74 10.03
CA HIS A 133 0.83 10.81 10.11
C HIS A 133 -0.56 10.39 9.65
N GLY A 134 -0.68 9.25 8.94
CA GLY A 134 -1.95 8.73 8.47
C GLY A 134 -1.82 7.52 7.55
N LEU A 135 -2.97 7.07 7.04
CA LEU A 135 -3.09 6.09 5.97
C LEU A 135 -3.59 6.79 4.71
N LEU A 136 -2.98 6.47 3.58
CA LEU A 136 -3.48 6.82 2.25
C LEU A 136 -4.29 5.63 1.73
N GLY A 137 -5.61 5.74 1.83
CA GLY A 137 -6.54 4.74 1.31
C GLY A 137 -6.78 4.88 -0.20
N VAL A 138 -7.72 4.10 -0.71
CA VAL A 138 -8.04 4.06 -2.16
C VAL A 138 -9.15 5.05 -2.58
N ASP A 139 -9.58 5.92 -1.68
CA ASP A 139 -10.65 6.91 -1.89
C ASP A 139 -10.35 7.97 -2.97
N GLY A 140 -9.12 8.02 -3.46
CA GLY A 140 -8.73 8.89 -4.58
C GLY A 140 -8.34 8.14 -5.85
N MET A 141 -8.57 6.83 -5.95
CA MET A 141 -8.02 5.99 -7.02
C MET A 141 -8.99 5.68 -8.15
N ALA A 142 -10.24 6.13 -8.09
CA ALA A 142 -11.19 5.93 -9.19
C ALA A 142 -10.64 6.52 -10.51
N GLY A 143 -10.71 5.75 -11.59
CA GLY A 143 -10.16 6.12 -12.90
C GLY A 143 -8.63 6.10 -12.98
N ARG A 144 -7.93 5.55 -11.99
CA ARG A 144 -6.47 5.63 -11.88
C ARG A 144 -5.81 4.27 -11.75
N LEU A 145 -4.52 4.28 -12.06
CA LEU A 145 -3.62 3.16 -11.84
C LEU A 145 -2.57 3.58 -10.81
N LEU A 146 -2.49 2.80 -9.73
CA LEU A 146 -1.45 2.90 -8.72
C LEU A 146 -0.31 1.94 -9.07
N HIS A 147 0.90 2.42 -9.28
CA HIS A 147 2.11 1.62 -9.45
C HIS A 147 3.00 1.77 -8.21
N VAL A 148 3.47 0.65 -7.69
CA VAL A 148 4.41 0.58 -6.55
C VAL A 148 5.62 -0.26 -6.95
N ASP A 149 6.80 0.37 -7.01
CA ASP A 149 8.08 -0.31 -7.17
C ASP A 149 8.70 -0.52 -5.79
N PHE A 150 8.66 -1.75 -5.31
CA PHE A 150 9.19 -2.14 -4.00
C PHE A 150 10.72 -2.13 -3.96
N THR A 151 11.36 -2.30 -5.12
CA THR A 151 12.83 -2.35 -5.26
C THR A 151 13.44 -0.95 -5.25
N LYS A 152 12.88 -0.07 -6.09
CA LYS A 152 13.35 1.31 -6.22
C LYS A 152 12.75 2.23 -5.16
N LYS A 153 11.76 1.74 -4.39
CA LYS A 153 11.06 2.47 -3.33
C LYS A 153 10.43 3.74 -3.88
N CYS A 154 9.57 3.58 -4.86
CA CYS A 154 8.82 4.68 -5.42
C CYS A 154 7.37 4.28 -5.71
N VAL A 155 6.52 5.28 -5.83
CA VAL A 155 5.12 5.14 -6.18
C VAL A 155 4.79 6.14 -7.29
N GLU A 156 3.97 5.69 -8.22
CA GLU A 156 3.44 6.50 -9.31
C GLU A 156 1.95 6.30 -9.43
N ILE A 157 1.24 7.34 -9.82
CA ILE A 157 -0.18 7.30 -10.12
C ILE A 157 -0.36 7.78 -11.55
N TYR A 158 -1.05 6.98 -12.33
CA TYR A 158 -1.39 7.25 -13.74
C TYR A 158 -2.90 7.41 -13.87
N GLU A 159 -3.36 8.11 -14.90
CA GLU A 159 -4.73 7.92 -15.37
C GLU A 159 -4.85 6.51 -15.98
N SER A 160 -5.95 5.81 -15.68
CA SER A 160 -6.16 4.48 -16.25
C SER A 160 -6.31 4.59 -17.77
N ALA A 161 -5.57 3.77 -18.50
CA ALA A 161 -5.64 3.68 -19.95
C ALA A 161 -6.28 2.35 -20.38
N ALA A 162 -6.97 2.36 -21.52
CA ALA A 162 -7.71 1.19 -22.00
C ALA A 162 -6.87 -0.07 -22.26
N GLN A 163 -5.56 0.09 -22.41
CA GLN A 163 -4.60 -1.02 -22.49
C GLN A 163 -3.25 -0.57 -21.92
N MET A 164 -2.77 -1.33 -20.95
CA MET A 164 -1.39 -1.22 -20.50
C MET A 164 -0.57 -2.33 -21.15
N PRO A 165 0.22 -2.03 -22.20
CA PRO A 165 1.13 -2.99 -22.77
C PRO A 165 2.32 -3.16 -21.83
N MET A 166 2.23 -4.14 -20.95
CA MET A 166 3.31 -4.49 -20.03
C MET A 166 3.74 -5.93 -20.31
N PRO A 167 4.58 -6.17 -21.32
CA PRO A 167 4.89 -7.53 -21.79
C PRO A 167 5.50 -8.44 -20.72
N ASP A 168 6.17 -7.85 -19.71
CA ASP A 168 6.82 -8.60 -18.63
C ASP A 168 5.96 -8.70 -17.35
N TRP A 169 4.73 -8.19 -17.40
CA TRP A 169 3.83 -8.18 -16.28
C TRP A 169 2.78 -9.29 -16.37
N GLN A 170 2.43 -9.85 -15.23
CA GLN A 170 1.33 -10.79 -15.10
C GLN A 170 0.08 -10.04 -14.66
N SER A 171 -0.94 -10.03 -15.50
CA SER A 171 -2.24 -9.44 -15.18
C SER A 171 -3.16 -10.45 -14.49
N VAL A 172 -3.88 -10.00 -13.49
CA VAL A 172 -4.85 -10.79 -12.75
C VAL A 172 -6.14 -9.98 -12.65
N PRO A 173 -7.25 -10.48 -13.19
CA PRO A 173 -8.56 -9.84 -13.01
C PRO A 173 -8.91 -9.80 -11.52
N ALA A 174 -9.35 -8.63 -11.06
CA ALA A 174 -9.79 -8.40 -9.71
C ALA A 174 -11.26 -7.98 -9.68
N ARG A 175 -11.93 -8.27 -8.58
CA ARG A 175 -13.27 -7.77 -8.29
C ARG A 175 -13.15 -6.65 -7.27
N MET A 176 -13.69 -5.48 -7.59
CA MET A 176 -13.84 -4.43 -6.61
C MET A 176 -14.99 -4.76 -5.66
N ARG A 177 -14.71 -4.72 -4.38
CA ARG A 177 -15.65 -4.99 -3.30
C ARG A 177 -15.50 -3.91 -2.22
N PHE A 178 -16.50 -3.74 -1.38
CA PHE A 178 -16.42 -2.98 -0.13
C PHE A 178 -15.88 -1.55 -0.28
N GLY A 179 -16.25 -0.83 -1.35
CA GLY A 179 -15.84 0.55 -1.57
C GLY A 179 -14.49 0.71 -2.29
N SER A 180 -14.15 -0.19 -3.21
CA SER A 180 -12.95 -0.20 -4.06
C SER A 180 -11.77 -1.05 -3.56
N LEU A 181 -11.98 -1.91 -2.56
CA LEU A 181 -10.99 -2.92 -2.21
C LEU A 181 -10.91 -4.01 -3.28
N LEU A 182 -9.71 -4.48 -3.56
CA LEU A 182 -9.45 -5.42 -4.63
C LEU A 182 -9.31 -6.84 -4.12
N MET A 183 -10.16 -7.71 -4.66
CA MET A 183 -10.15 -9.14 -4.39
C MET A 183 -9.85 -9.90 -5.68
N VAL A 184 -8.82 -10.72 -5.66
CA VAL A 184 -8.43 -11.61 -6.75
C VAL A 184 -8.72 -13.07 -6.38
N ALA A 185 -8.89 -13.92 -7.39
CA ALA A 185 -9.00 -15.35 -7.18
C ALA A 185 -7.62 -15.98 -6.99
N GLY A 186 -7.46 -16.72 -5.91
CA GLY A 186 -6.26 -17.50 -5.62
C GLY A 186 -6.53 -18.98 -5.53
N GLU A 187 -5.47 -19.78 -5.52
CA GLU A 187 -5.53 -21.23 -5.29
C GLU A 187 -4.34 -21.70 -4.48
N ILE A 188 -4.60 -22.53 -3.49
CA ILE A 188 -3.58 -23.24 -2.70
C ILE A 188 -3.95 -24.72 -2.66
N MET A 189 -3.11 -25.59 -3.25
CA MET A 189 -3.30 -27.05 -3.25
C MET A 189 -4.70 -27.49 -3.76
N GLY A 190 -5.23 -26.80 -4.76
CA GLY A 190 -6.57 -27.07 -5.32
C GLY A 190 -7.73 -26.43 -4.54
N VAL A 191 -7.47 -25.75 -3.43
CA VAL A 191 -8.47 -24.96 -2.71
C VAL A 191 -8.55 -23.57 -3.33
N HIS A 192 -9.75 -23.18 -3.79
CA HIS A 192 -10.01 -21.81 -4.20
C HIS A 192 -10.06 -20.89 -2.99
N VAL A 193 -9.39 -19.75 -3.08
CA VAL A 193 -9.25 -18.78 -2.00
C VAL A 193 -9.54 -17.38 -2.53
N ASN A 194 -10.36 -16.62 -1.81
CA ASN A 194 -10.46 -15.19 -2.02
C ASN A 194 -9.21 -14.50 -1.49
N VAL A 195 -8.53 -13.73 -2.30
CA VAL A 195 -7.28 -13.06 -1.91
C VAL A 195 -7.47 -11.56 -1.96
N LEU A 196 -7.36 -10.90 -0.82
CA LEU A 196 -7.37 -9.43 -0.68
C LEU A 196 -5.93 -8.91 -0.73
N ILE A 197 -5.72 -7.81 -1.44
CA ILE A 197 -4.41 -7.16 -1.61
C ILE A 197 -4.31 -6.00 -0.64
N ASP A 198 -3.42 -6.09 0.34
CA ASP A 198 -3.31 -5.11 1.42
C ASP A 198 -1.86 -4.66 1.67
N THR A 199 -1.48 -3.50 1.13
CA THR A 199 -0.17 -2.89 1.37
C THR A 199 -0.07 -2.21 2.75
N GLY A 200 -1.19 -2.01 3.42
CA GLY A 200 -1.27 -1.47 4.78
C GLY A 200 -0.96 -2.51 5.86
N SER A 201 -1.02 -3.80 5.52
CA SER A 201 -0.63 -4.87 6.43
C SER A 201 0.80 -5.35 6.17
N ASN A 202 1.56 -5.56 7.24
CA ASN A 202 2.91 -6.14 7.15
C ASN A 202 2.92 -7.68 7.14
N ILE A 203 1.80 -8.30 7.50
CA ILE A 203 1.62 -9.75 7.61
C ILE A 203 0.38 -10.20 6.82
N SER A 204 0.38 -11.47 6.42
CA SER A 204 -0.79 -12.08 5.78
C SER A 204 -1.71 -12.72 6.82
N LEU A 205 -3.03 -12.58 6.60
CA LEU A 205 -4.08 -13.04 7.51
C LEU A 205 -5.06 -13.96 6.79
N GLY A 206 -5.44 -15.05 7.42
CA GLY A 206 -6.45 -15.97 6.90
C GLY A 206 -7.59 -16.16 7.89
N ASN A 207 -8.80 -16.36 7.38
CA ASN A 207 -9.94 -16.72 8.23
C ASN A 207 -9.93 -18.22 8.60
N GLU A 208 -10.82 -18.59 9.49
CA GLU A 208 -10.93 -20.00 9.93
C GLU A 208 -11.37 -20.95 8.80
N HIS A 209 -12.21 -20.47 7.88
CA HIS A 209 -12.62 -21.24 6.70
C HIS A 209 -11.45 -21.55 5.78
N PHE A 210 -10.50 -20.65 5.62
CA PHE A 210 -9.25 -20.88 4.90
C PHE A 210 -8.44 -22.00 5.57
N ARG A 211 -8.24 -21.91 6.89
CA ARG A 211 -7.57 -22.96 7.68
C ARG A 211 -8.22 -24.32 7.49
N ASP A 212 -9.55 -24.38 7.65
CA ASP A 212 -10.29 -25.66 7.61
C ASP A 212 -10.33 -26.26 6.20
N ALA A 213 -10.39 -25.43 5.16
CA ALA A 213 -10.27 -25.86 3.79
C ALA A 213 -8.90 -26.49 3.52
N LEU A 214 -7.81 -25.89 4.01
CA LEU A 214 -6.47 -26.45 3.88
C LEU A 214 -6.29 -27.76 4.68
N ARG A 215 -6.84 -27.85 5.88
CA ARG A 215 -6.78 -29.08 6.69
C ARG A 215 -7.43 -30.27 5.99
N ARG A 216 -8.50 -30.04 5.21
CA ARG A 216 -9.18 -31.11 4.48
C ARG A 216 -8.35 -31.69 3.33
N VAL A 217 -7.52 -30.90 2.67
CA VAL A 217 -6.79 -31.34 1.47
C VAL A 217 -5.31 -31.66 1.75
N ALA A 218 -4.74 -31.16 2.83
CA ALA A 218 -3.29 -31.10 2.99
C ALA A 218 -2.80 -31.34 4.42
N ALA A 219 -3.42 -32.23 5.17
CA ALA A 219 -3.07 -32.51 6.57
C ALA A 219 -1.58 -32.81 6.84
N ARG A 220 -0.81 -33.20 5.80
CA ARG A 220 0.63 -33.51 5.92
C ARG A 220 1.56 -32.50 5.23
N SER A 221 1.02 -31.59 4.42
CA SER A 221 1.80 -30.66 3.58
C SER A 221 1.67 -29.21 4.03
N VAL A 222 0.79 -28.95 4.97
CA VAL A 222 0.56 -27.63 5.57
C VAL A 222 0.96 -27.72 7.03
N GLU A 223 1.91 -26.87 7.40
CA GLU A 223 2.37 -26.79 8.78
C GLU A 223 1.54 -25.75 9.53
N PHE A 224 0.97 -26.16 10.65
CA PHE A 224 0.25 -25.28 11.58
C PHE A 224 1.13 -25.04 12.79
N HIS A 225 1.38 -23.79 13.09
CA HIS A 225 2.21 -23.39 14.21
C HIS A 225 1.39 -22.55 15.20
N ASP A 226 1.74 -22.66 16.49
CA ASP A 226 1.26 -21.69 17.46
C ASP A 226 1.93 -20.34 17.15
N GLY A 227 1.13 -19.35 16.81
CA GLY A 227 1.61 -18.04 16.35
C GLY A 227 1.43 -16.95 17.39
N ARG A 228 2.36 -16.01 17.39
CA ARG A 228 2.14 -14.71 18.03
C ARG A 228 2.39 -13.65 16.98
N ALA A 229 1.35 -12.94 16.58
CA ALA A 229 1.50 -11.74 15.77
C ALA A 229 1.30 -10.53 16.66
N PHE A 230 2.11 -9.52 16.43
CA PHE A 230 1.92 -8.21 17.02
C PHE A 230 1.34 -7.33 15.93
N THR A 231 0.07 -6.98 16.06
CA THR A 231 -0.45 -5.85 15.29
C THR A 231 0.08 -4.57 15.92
N SER A 232 0.22 -3.54 15.10
CA SER A 232 0.73 -2.24 15.56
C SER A 232 -0.22 -1.56 16.55
N GLY A 233 -0.55 -2.20 17.69
CA GLY A 233 -1.44 -1.60 18.60
C GLY A 233 -1.67 -2.31 19.90
N ARG A 234 -2.21 -3.44 19.80
CA ARG A 234 -2.34 -4.36 20.93
C ARG A 234 -1.77 -5.70 20.48
N PRO A 235 -1.05 -6.43 21.32
CA PRO A 235 -0.68 -7.78 20.97
C PRO A 235 -1.96 -8.59 20.79
N ILE A 236 -2.36 -8.82 19.54
CA ILE A 236 -3.36 -9.84 19.24
C ILE A 236 -2.61 -11.16 19.31
N VAL A 237 -2.98 -11.98 20.29
CA VAL A 237 -2.51 -13.36 20.33
C VAL A 237 -3.23 -14.09 19.20
N LEU A 238 -2.56 -14.29 18.08
CA LEU A 238 -3.05 -15.13 17.01
C LEU A 238 -2.67 -16.56 17.33
N PRO A 239 -3.66 -17.42 17.65
CA PRO A 239 -3.35 -18.75 18.21
C PRO A 239 -2.68 -19.67 17.19
N GLN A 240 -2.76 -19.37 15.89
CA GLN A 240 -2.24 -20.23 14.84
C GLN A 240 -1.68 -19.43 13.67
N SER A 241 -0.63 -19.95 13.05
CA SER A 241 -0.22 -19.60 11.70
C SER A 241 -0.18 -20.83 10.82
N VAL A 242 -0.37 -20.61 9.53
CA VAL A 242 -0.37 -21.65 8.50
C VAL A 242 0.72 -21.36 7.51
N TRP A 243 1.65 -22.29 7.34
CA TRP A 243 2.64 -22.26 6.27
C TRP A 243 2.10 -23.04 5.07
N THR A 244 1.91 -22.36 3.95
CA THR A 244 1.43 -22.96 2.72
C THR A 244 2.57 -23.13 1.71
N PRO A 245 2.61 -24.23 0.94
CA PRO A 245 3.72 -24.46 0.02
C PRO A 245 3.71 -23.48 -1.15
N ARG A 246 2.53 -23.14 -1.68
CA ARG A 246 2.39 -22.25 -2.84
C ARG A 246 1.00 -21.64 -2.90
N LEU A 247 0.94 -20.33 -3.00
CA LEU A 247 -0.24 -19.57 -3.40
C LEU A 247 -0.11 -19.23 -4.90
N ARG A 248 -1.11 -19.62 -5.69
CA ARG A 248 -1.23 -19.25 -7.10
C ARG A 248 -2.28 -18.16 -7.25
N ILE A 249 -1.94 -17.07 -7.96
CA ILE A 249 -2.84 -15.96 -8.30
C ILE A 249 -2.69 -15.73 -9.81
N GLY A 250 -3.69 -16.13 -10.59
CA GLY A 250 -3.58 -16.16 -12.03
C GLY A 250 -2.40 -17.02 -12.50
N HIS A 251 -1.48 -16.43 -13.26
CA HIS A 251 -0.24 -17.10 -13.72
C HIS A 251 0.95 -16.88 -12.79
N THR A 252 0.79 -16.07 -11.75
CA THR A 252 1.81 -15.81 -10.73
C THR A 252 1.68 -16.80 -9.58
N SER A 253 2.80 -17.17 -8.98
CA SER A 253 2.80 -17.99 -7.78
C SER A 253 3.83 -17.48 -6.77
N VAL A 254 3.46 -17.58 -5.50
CA VAL A 254 4.32 -17.26 -4.36
C VAL A 254 4.45 -18.49 -3.49
N ASP A 255 5.69 -18.93 -3.26
CA ASP A 255 5.98 -20.07 -2.40
C ASP A 255 6.09 -19.63 -0.92
N HIS A 256 5.79 -20.57 -0.02
CA HIS A 256 5.97 -20.40 1.43
C HIS A 256 5.25 -19.14 1.98
N VAL A 257 3.96 -19.05 1.75
CA VAL A 257 3.13 -18.01 2.35
C VAL A 257 2.81 -18.41 3.79
N ASN A 258 3.15 -17.55 4.74
CA ASN A 258 2.74 -17.70 6.12
C ASN A 258 1.53 -16.80 6.38
N ALA A 259 0.41 -17.39 6.77
CA ALA A 259 -0.78 -16.65 7.11
C ALA A 259 -1.15 -16.89 8.58
N TYR A 260 -1.39 -15.81 9.32
CA TYR A 260 -1.93 -15.91 10.66
C TYR A 260 -3.43 -16.12 10.60
N ILE A 261 -3.94 -17.05 11.38
CA ILE A 261 -5.35 -17.45 11.36
C ILE A 261 -6.06 -16.84 12.56
N GLY A 262 -7.23 -16.28 12.29
CA GLY A 262 -8.08 -15.73 13.35
C GLY A 262 -9.49 -15.39 12.85
N ASP A 263 -10.36 -15.19 13.81
CA ASP A 263 -11.69 -14.63 13.60
C ASP A 263 -11.57 -13.09 13.57
N PHE A 264 -11.10 -12.59 12.41
CA PHE A 264 -10.88 -11.17 12.25
C PHE A 264 -12.19 -10.47 11.90
N HIS A 265 -12.54 -9.45 12.66
CA HIS A 265 -13.74 -8.63 12.47
C HIS A 265 -13.94 -8.18 11.02
N ILE A 266 -12.85 -7.86 10.33
CA ILE A 266 -12.94 -7.35 8.96
C ILE A 266 -13.50 -8.39 7.96
N PHE A 267 -13.23 -9.68 8.17
CA PHE A 267 -13.81 -10.74 7.31
C PHE A 267 -15.30 -10.91 7.54
N ASP A 268 -15.77 -10.80 8.79
CA ASP A 268 -17.21 -10.79 9.12
C ASP A 268 -17.90 -9.56 8.54
N PHE A 269 -17.31 -8.38 8.76
CA PHE A 269 -17.84 -7.12 8.21
C PHE A 269 -17.99 -7.15 6.69
N TRP A 270 -17.10 -7.83 5.99
CA TRP A 270 -17.15 -8.00 4.53
C TRP A 270 -17.99 -9.21 4.10
N GLY A 271 -18.58 -9.98 5.02
CA GLY A 271 -19.35 -11.19 4.70
C GLY A 271 -18.49 -12.27 4.04
N LEU A 272 -17.24 -12.36 4.40
CA LEU A 272 -16.24 -13.33 3.88
C LEU A 272 -15.87 -14.41 4.90
N GLN A 273 -16.51 -14.43 6.05
CA GLN A 273 -16.24 -15.38 7.13
C GLN A 273 -16.50 -16.83 6.72
N ASP A 274 -17.46 -17.08 5.81
CA ASP A 274 -17.90 -18.41 5.38
C ASP A 274 -17.19 -18.94 4.11
N GLU A 275 -16.27 -18.15 3.55
CA GLU A 275 -15.49 -18.52 2.36
C GLU A 275 -14.00 -18.55 2.69
N PRO A 276 -13.20 -19.50 2.14
CA PRO A 276 -11.75 -19.47 2.31
C PRO A 276 -11.19 -18.13 1.85
N THR A 277 -10.72 -17.32 2.78
CA THR A 277 -10.26 -15.96 2.50
C THR A 277 -8.88 -15.71 3.12
N LEU A 278 -8.02 -15.07 2.34
CA LEU A 278 -6.66 -14.70 2.67
C LEU A 278 -6.45 -13.21 2.34
N LEU A 279 -6.03 -12.42 3.30
CA LEU A 279 -5.49 -11.09 3.09
C LEU A 279 -3.97 -11.23 2.99
N ILE A 280 -3.40 -10.83 1.86
CA ILE A 280 -1.94 -10.84 1.67
C ILE A 280 -1.36 -9.47 1.95
N GLY A 281 -0.40 -9.46 2.88
CA GLY A 281 0.32 -8.26 3.29
C GLY A 281 1.67 -8.11 2.60
N MET A 282 2.47 -7.17 3.11
CA MET A 282 3.80 -6.84 2.58
C MET A 282 4.80 -8.00 2.67
N ASP A 283 4.59 -8.97 3.57
CA ASP A 283 5.37 -10.20 3.67
C ASP A 283 5.26 -11.07 2.39
N VAL A 284 4.18 -10.93 1.63
CA VAL A 284 3.93 -11.57 0.34
C VAL A 284 4.15 -10.59 -0.81
N LEU A 285 3.53 -9.41 -0.76
CA LEU A 285 3.54 -8.43 -1.86
C LEU A 285 4.94 -7.94 -2.22
N ALA A 286 5.78 -7.68 -1.21
CA ALA A 286 7.16 -7.21 -1.42
C ALA A 286 8.11 -8.29 -1.97
N ARG A 287 7.63 -9.50 -2.23
CA ARG A 287 8.38 -10.53 -2.96
C ARG A 287 8.30 -10.34 -4.48
N SER A 288 7.38 -9.52 -4.95
CA SER A 288 7.37 -8.97 -6.31
C SER A 288 8.32 -7.78 -6.37
N ASP A 289 8.92 -7.52 -7.54
CA ASP A 289 9.70 -6.30 -7.71
C ASP A 289 8.78 -5.09 -7.77
N GLU A 290 7.65 -5.26 -8.45
CA GLU A 290 6.68 -4.21 -8.69
C GLU A 290 5.26 -4.77 -8.70
N MET A 291 4.32 -3.92 -8.35
CA MET A 291 2.88 -4.17 -8.42
C MET A 291 2.19 -2.93 -9.01
N ALA A 292 1.22 -3.14 -9.87
CA ALA A 292 0.33 -2.07 -10.29
C ALA A 292 -1.13 -2.50 -10.13
N ILE A 293 -1.99 -1.53 -9.79
CA ILE A 293 -3.42 -1.74 -9.58
C ILE A 293 -4.18 -0.74 -10.41
N ASP A 294 -4.94 -1.23 -11.38
CA ASP A 294 -5.84 -0.41 -12.19
C ASP A 294 -7.24 -0.47 -11.56
N TYR A 295 -7.62 0.63 -10.94
CA TYR A 295 -8.91 0.75 -10.24
C TYR A 295 -10.10 0.99 -11.18
N GLU A 296 -9.85 1.39 -12.43
CA GLU A 296 -10.91 1.53 -13.43
C GLU A 296 -11.23 0.19 -14.08
N GLN A 297 -10.19 -0.55 -14.46
CA GLN A 297 -10.35 -1.83 -15.15
C GLN A 297 -10.52 -3.01 -14.19
N GLY A 298 -10.23 -2.83 -12.90
CA GLY A 298 -10.24 -3.92 -11.93
C GLY A 298 -9.18 -4.98 -12.25
N ILE A 299 -7.95 -4.57 -12.50
CA ILE A 299 -6.85 -5.47 -12.82
C ILE A 299 -5.68 -5.20 -11.87
N VAL A 300 -5.11 -6.26 -11.33
CA VAL A 300 -3.84 -6.22 -10.59
C VAL A 300 -2.74 -6.79 -11.48
N TYR A 301 -1.64 -6.08 -11.55
CA TYR A 301 -0.45 -6.48 -12.30
C TYR A 301 0.69 -6.75 -11.34
N PHE A 302 1.43 -7.84 -11.59
CA PHE A 302 2.66 -8.17 -10.88
C PHE A 302 3.79 -8.29 -11.88
N ARG A 303 4.94 -7.67 -11.59
CA ARG A 303 6.13 -7.87 -12.41
C ARG A 303 6.80 -9.17 -12.01
N LYS A 304 7.04 -10.00 -13.03
CA LYS A 304 7.75 -11.26 -12.89
C LYS A 304 9.25 -10.98 -12.75
N ARG A 305 9.85 -11.39 -11.65
CA ARG A 305 11.32 -11.39 -11.55
C ARG A 305 11.90 -12.29 -12.64
N PRO A 306 12.95 -11.84 -13.39
CA PRO A 306 13.78 -12.77 -14.13
C PRO A 306 14.22 -13.85 -13.16
N ARG A 307 14.24 -15.13 -13.60
CA ARG A 307 14.51 -16.32 -12.76
C ARG A 307 15.84 -16.23 -12.01
N GLY A 308 15.90 -15.49 -10.94
CA GLY A 308 16.83 -15.67 -9.84
C GLY A 308 16.20 -16.67 -8.88
N ASN A 309 16.97 -17.63 -8.40
CA ASN A 309 16.53 -18.71 -7.53
C ASN A 309 15.74 -18.20 -6.33
N TRP A 310 14.41 -18.31 -6.36
CA TRP A 310 13.50 -17.97 -5.25
C TRP A 310 13.73 -18.84 -3.98
N ARG A 311 14.63 -19.85 -4.07
CA ARG A 311 14.93 -20.78 -2.97
C ARG A 311 15.69 -20.13 -1.79
N ASP A 312 16.26 -18.94 -1.96
CA ASP A 312 17.18 -18.36 -0.98
C ASP A 312 16.60 -17.22 -0.13
N MET A 313 15.32 -16.86 -0.30
CA MET A 313 14.68 -15.87 0.56
C MET A 313 13.90 -16.51 1.71
N ARG A 314 14.61 -17.16 2.61
CA ARG A 314 14.07 -17.39 3.96
C ARG A 314 14.05 -16.04 4.67
N PRO A 315 12.96 -15.67 5.37
CA PRO A 315 12.99 -14.50 6.22
C PRO A 315 14.12 -14.70 7.23
N ARG A 316 15.03 -13.74 7.30
CA ARG A 316 15.98 -13.70 8.42
C ARG A 316 15.15 -13.39 9.66
N VAL A 317 15.07 -14.38 10.55
CA VAL A 317 14.48 -14.27 11.89
C VAL A 317 15.30 -13.27 12.72
#